data_fa49494f7023e19a5f32c69c008d68c9
#
_entry.id   fa49494f7023e19a5f32c69c008d68c9
#
_cell.length_a   1.000
_cell.length_b   1.000
_cell.length_c   1.000
_cell.angle_alpha   90.00
_cell.angle_beta   90.00
_cell.angle_gamma   90.00
#
_symmetry.space_group_name_H-M   'P 1'
#
loop_
_entity.id
_entity.type
_entity.pdbx_description
1 polymer ?
#
loop_
_entity_poly.entity_id
_entity_poly.type
_entity_poly.pdbx_seq_one_letter_code
_entity_poly.pdbx_strand_id
1 'polypeptide(L)'
;MLEIEIENEELISPDPTQKVQKTFDLTQLKLSKKEEDKKTGKIRMLYGNNSEYFGRVDKNKKKGRGELTLPNKDKYVGKFNNDLFDGKGVYTWANGDIYEGDFKNGIMEGRACITFVNGDVYEGGVKNGKKDGAGVYKSKKMDSIYNGMFSNDECTGCGVWENEKLRYDGYFKNGKRDGEGVEIFYPEKYNMKNPPLKFVGHFKEGERDGLGVKEFKNGLKYDGNFVKGKREGQGKLVWPKEDRNGEINIKVFSGNFKNDKPAEGKGSLIWGPETNYNSYDGEFKNGKFNGKGKLKKNDGEEYDGNFEDGIYHGFGKLKKKMENYITVISIKKYMMAKVN
;
A
#
# COMPACT_ATOMS: atom_id res chain seq x y z
N MET A 1 -22.91 20.81 8.69
CA MET A 1 -21.64 20.16 9.01
C MET A 1 -21.29 19.21 7.88
N LEU A 2 -20.17 19.42 7.21
CA LEU A 2 -19.68 18.48 6.20
C LEU A 2 -18.98 17.32 6.96
N GLU A 3 -19.78 16.41 7.53
CA GLU A 3 -19.24 15.15 8.04
C GLU A 3 -18.96 14.25 6.84
N ILE A 4 -17.70 14.18 6.47
CA ILE A 4 -17.20 13.15 5.58
C ILE A 4 -16.71 12.05 6.52
N GLU A 5 -17.56 11.04 6.74
CA GLU A 5 -17.12 9.80 7.36
C GLU A 5 -16.07 9.15 6.44
N ILE A 6 -14.82 9.31 6.81
CA ILE A 6 -13.71 8.58 6.23
C ILE A 6 -13.35 7.51 7.24
N GLU A 7 -13.88 6.30 7.00
CA GLU A 7 -13.37 5.13 7.71
C GLU A 7 -11.87 5.02 7.42
N ASN A 8 -11.08 4.80 8.46
CA ASN A 8 -9.66 4.54 8.35
C ASN A 8 -9.47 3.25 7.58
N GLU A 9 -9.05 3.35 6.32
CA GLU A 9 -8.57 2.21 5.56
C GLU A 9 -7.25 1.77 6.21
N GLU A 10 -7.22 0.59 6.81
CA GLU A 10 -5.96 -0.03 7.20
C GLU A 10 -5.11 -0.21 5.94
N LEU A 11 -4.04 0.56 5.85
CA LEU A 11 -3.08 0.51 4.76
C LEU A 11 -2.24 -0.76 4.95
N ILE A 12 -2.69 -1.84 4.32
CA ILE A 12 -1.96 -3.10 4.32
C ILE A 12 -0.73 -2.92 3.41
N SER A 13 0.44 -2.89 4.03
CA SER A 13 1.71 -2.96 3.30
C SER A 13 2.01 -4.42 2.95
N PRO A 14 2.56 -4.72 1.76
CA PRO A 14 3.07 -6.05 1.51
C PRO A 14 4.15 -6.37 2.55
N ASP A 15 3.97 -7.46 3.29
CA ASP A 15 4.99 -7.97 4.20
C ASP A 15 5.65 -9.24 3.64
N PRO A 16 6.55 -9.12 2.66
CA PRO A 16 7.33 -10.23 2.18
C PRO A 16 8.59 -10.45 3.03
N THR A 17 8.52 -10.10 4.32
CA THR A 17 9.70 -10.04 5.20
C THR A 17 10.22 -11.40 5.63
N GLN A 18 9.51 -12.50 5.28
CA GLN A 18 10.05 -13.82 5.57
C GLN A 18 11.39 -14.02 4.88
N LYS A 19 12.45 -14.08 5.68
CA LYS A 19 13.82 -14.19 5.19
C LYS A 19 14.15 -15.63 4.84
N VAL A 20 14.95 -15.80 3.81
CA VAL A 20 15.54 -17.12 3.49
C VAL A 20 16.51 -17.49 4.61
N GLN A 21 16.35 -18.71 5.16
CA GLN A 21 17.25 -19.21 6.19
C GLN A 21 18.63 -19.53 5.63
N LYS A 22 19.67 -19.43 6.46
CA LYS A 22 21.03 -19.85 6.06
C LYS A 22 21.12 -21.38 5.98
N THR A 23 21.91 -21.87 5.04
CA THR A 23 22.29 -23.27 4.96
C THR A 23 23.34 -23.63 6.02
N PHE A 24 23.45 -24.92 6.30
CA PHE A 24 24.44 -25.45 7.25
C PHE A 24 25.87 -25.30 6.70
N ASP A 25 26.84 -25.02 7.58
CA ASP A 25 28.26 -25.00 7.24
C ASP A 25 28.81 -26.45 7.07
N LEU A 26 29.10 -26.83 5.84
CA LEU A 26 29.57 -28.16 5.48
C LEU A 26 31.04 -28.40 5.84
N THR A 27 31.81 -27.37 6.21
CA THR A 27 33.25 -27.49 6.52
C THR A 27 33.49 -28.24 7.84
N GLN A 28 32.50 -28.33 8.71
CA GLN A 28 32.58 -28.97 10.03
C GLN A 28 32.34 -30.49 10.02
N LEU A 29 32.15 -31.11 8.82
CA LEU A 29 31.84 -32.51 8.70
C LEU A 29 33.11 -33.38 8.77
N LYS A 30 33.31 -34.11 9.87
CA LYS A 30 34.40 -35.10 10.03
C LYS A 30 33.88 -36.51 9.80
N LEU A 31 34.41 -37.20 8.76
CA LEU A 31 34.01 -38.57 8.38
C LEU A 31 34.34 -39.56 9.52
N SER A 32 33.34 -40.38 9.92
CA SER A 32 33.51 -41.47 10.90
C SER A 32 33.41 -42.84 10.26
N LYS A 33 32.55 -43.06 9.28
CA LYS A 33 32.36 -44.34 8.59
C LYS A 33 32.02 -44.15 7.12
N LYS A 34 32.46 -45.06 6.26
CA LYS A 34 32.16 -45.08 4.82
C LYS A 34 31.79 -46.51 4.42
N GLU A 35 30.69 -46.66 3.69
CA GLU A 35 30.18 -47.91 3.17
C GLU A 35 29.75 -47.75 1.71
N GLU A 36 29.92 -48.80 0.90
CA GLU A 36 29.50 -48.82 -0.50
C GLU A 36 28.24 -49.68 -0.67
N ASP A 37 27.21 -49.09 -1.29
CA ASP A 37 26.07 -49.86 -1.79
C ASP A 37 26.46 -50.56 -3.10
N LYS A 38 26.76 -51.85 -3.02
CA LYS A 38 27.20 -52.67 -4.15
C LYS A 38 26.20 -52.72 -5.31
N LYS A 39 24.89 -52.45 -5.09
CA LYS A 39 23.88 -52.47 -6.16
C LYS A 39 23.89 -51.19 -6.98
N THR A 40 24.13 -50.06 -6.37
CA THR A 40 24.02 -48.73 -7.02
C THR A 40 25.37 -48.05 -7.25
N GLY A 41 26.46 -48.58 -6.65
CA GLY A 41 27.76 -47.92 -6.62
C GLY A 41 27.80 -46.61 -5.85
N LYS A 42 26.74 -46.32 -5.06
CA LYS A 42 26.70 -45.15 -4.21
C LYS A 42 27.38 -45.39 -2.88
N ILE A 43 27.88 -44.35 -2.31
CA ILE A 43 28.59 -44.33 -1.04
C ILE A 43 27.71 -43.75 0.05
N ARG A 44 27.61 -44.45 1.19
CA ARG A 44 27.08 -43.94 2.44
C ARG A 44 28.25 -43.45 3.29
N MET A 45 28.22 -42.19 3.71
CA MET A 45 29.21 -41.56 4.59
C MET A 45 28.53 -41.10 5.85
N LEU A 46 28.97 -41.63 7.00
CA LEU A 46 28.52 -41.22 8.32
C LEU A 46 29.56 -40.28 8.94
N TYR A 47 29.11 -39.20 9.54
CA TYR A 47 29.97 -38.20 10.16
C TYR A 47 29.81 -38.21 11.69
N GLY A 48 30.87 -37.82 12.40
CA GLY A 48 30.91 -37.85 13.86
C GLY A 48 29.86 -36.97 14.57
N ASN A 49 29.25 -36.02 13.86
CA ASN A 49 28.17 -35.19 14.31
C ASN A 49 26.78 -35.74 13.98
N ASN A 50 26.65 -37.00 13.57
CA ASN A 50 25.42 -37.65 13.13
C ASN A 50 24.85 -37.13 11.79
N SER A 51 25.65 -36.45 10.98
CA SER A 51 25.28 -36.21 9.59
C SER A 51 25.43 -37.46 8.76
N GLU A 52 24.60 -37.61 7.75
CA GLU A 52 24.66 -38.76 6.83
C GLU A 52 24.58 -38.28 5.38
N TYR A 53 25.52 -38.73 4.55
CA TYR A 53 25.49 -38.55 3.10
C TYR A 53 25.26 -39.89 2.40
N PHE A 54 24.44 -39.89 1.37
CA PHE A 54 24.25 -41.03 0.47
C PHE A 54 24.27 -40.54 -0.99
N GLY A 55 25.28 -40.94 -1.76
CA GLY A 55 25.40 -40.45 -3.13
C GLY A 55 26.71 -40.85 -3.81
N ARG A 56 27.02 -40.18 -4.91
CA ARG A 56 28.26 -40.38 -5.65
C ARG A 56 29.42 -39.65 -4.97
N VAL A 57 30.59 -40.31 -4.99
CA VAL A 57 31.85 -39.80 -4.44
C VAL A 57 32.95 -39.95 -5.49
N ASP A 58 33.78 -38.95 -5.66
CA ASP A 58 34.97 -38.95 -6.46
C ASP A 58 36.16 -38.47 -5.61
N LYS A 59 37.26 -39.23 -5.57
CA LYS A 59 38.43 -38.91 -4.75
C LYS A 59 38.09 -38.52 -3.30
N ASN A 60 37.21 -39.32 -2.67
CA ASN A 60 36.68 -39.09 -1.31
C ASN A 60 35.87 -37.80 -1.10
N LYS A 61 35.48 -37.10 -2.15
CA LYS A 61 34.63 -35.91 -2.08
C LYS A 61 33.25 -36.19 -2.67
N LYS A 62 32.20 -35.61 -2.07
CA LYS A 62 30.86 -35.68 -2.61
C LYS A 62 30.84 -35.03 -4.00
N LYS A 63 30.29 -35.73 -5.00
CA LYS A 63 30.25 -35.29 -6.39
C LYS A 63 29.01 -35.85 -7.11
N GLY A 64 28.40 -35.10 -8.00
CA GLY A 64 27.18 -35.52 -8.68
C GLY A 64 25.97 -35.55 -7.76
N ARG A 65 24.96 -36.38 -8.07
CA ARG A 65 23.72 -36.45 -7.27
C ARG A 65 23.92 -37.19 -5.95
N GLY A 66 23.39 -36.63 -4.88
CA GLY A 66 23.39 -37.20 -3.54
C GLY A 66 22.36 -36.57 -2.63
N GLU A 67 22.26 -37.16 -1.45
CA GLU A 67 21.41 -36.74 -0.35
C GLU A 67 22.27 -36.54 0.89
N LEU A 68 22.10 -35.45 1.62
CA LEU A 68 22.77 -35.16 2.87
C LEU A 68 21.73 -34.81 3.93
N THR A 69 21.74 -35.55 5.03
CA THR A 69 20.95 -35.21 6.23
C THR A 69 21.90 -34.67 7.29
N LEU A 70 21.53 -33.55 7.89
CA LEU A 70 22.31 -32.80 8.87
C LEU A 70 21.87 -33.10 10.32
N PRO A 71 22.67 -32.79 11.34
CA PRO A 71 22.33 -33.09 12.74
C PRO A 71 21.07 -32.38 13.23
N ASN A 72 20.81 -31.16 12.71
CA ASN A 72 19.66 -30.36 13.01
C ASN A 72 18.39 -30.83 12.26
N LYS A 73 18.44 -31.92 11.49
CA LYS A 73 17.38 -32.46 10.63
C LYS A 73 17.17 -31.73 9.31
N ASP A 74 17.98 -30.75 8.97
CA ASP A 74 17.98 -30.22 7.61
C ASP A 74 18.40 -31.34 6.63
N LYS A 75 17.84 -31.25 5.42
CA LYS A 75 18.08 -32.22 4.37
C LYS A 75 18.36 -31.51 3.04
N TYR A 76 19.42 -31.97 2.35
CA TYR A 76 19.67 -31.55 0.97
C TYR A 76 19.62 -32.74 0.04
N VAL A 77 18.93 -32.60 -1.07
CA VAL A 77 18.90 -33.58 -2.17
C VAL A 77 19.23 -32.84 -3.46
N GLY A 78 20.37 -33.11 -4.05
CA GLY A 78 20.79 -32.36 -5.22
C GLY A 78 22.18 -32.75 -5.75
N LYS A 79 22.75 -31.84 -6.53
CA LYS A 79 24.10 -31.98 -7.06
C LYS A 79 25.14 -31.48 -6.08
N PHE A 80 26.24 -32.18 -6.02
CA PHE A 80 27.45 -31.84 -5.27
C PHE A 80 28.63 -31.67 -6.22
N ASN A 81 29.54 -30.79 -5.88
CA ASN A 81 30.84 -30.64 -6.49
C ASN A 81 31.86 -30.31 -5.41
N ASN A 82 32.90 -31.15 -5.27
CA ASN A 82 33.95 -31.03 -4.26
C ASN A 82 33.40 -30.78 -2.85
N ASP A 83 32.48 -31.63 -2.38
CA ASP A 83 31.77 -31.56 -1.09
C ASP A 83 30.72 -30.44 -0.92
N LEU A 84 30.64 -29.50 -1.83
CA LEU A 84 29.72 -28.38 -1.76
C LEU A 84 28.44 -28.65 -2.59
N PHE A 85 27.31 -28.03 -2.21
CA PHE A 85 26.13 -27.97 -3.04
C PHE A 85 26.44 -27.17 -4.31
N ASP A 86 26.13 -27.72 -5.48
CA ASP A 86 26.46 -27.07 -6.76
C ASP A 86 25.51 -27.53 -7.86
N GLY A 87 24.82 -26.59 -8.50
CA GLY A 87 23.75 -26.85 -9.46
C GLY A 87 22.38 -27.01 -8.80
N LYS A 88 21.47 -27.72 -9.45
CA LYS A 88 20.08 -27.88 -8.97
C LYS A 88 20.00 -28.78 -7.74
N GLY A 89 19.21 -28.35 -6.74
CA GLY A 89 18.95 -29.10 -5.53
C GLY A 89 17.71 -28.61 -4.78
N VAL A 90 17.29 -29.45 -3.83
CA VAL A 90 16.23 -29.17 -2.87
C VAL A 90 16.85 -29.17 -1.48
N TYR A 91 16.67 -28.07 -0.75
CA TYR A 91 17.06 -27.96 0.65
C TYR A 91 15.79 -27.84 1.50
N THR A 92 15.64 -28.75 2.44
CA THR A 92 14.52 -28.75 3.39
C THR A 92 15.07 -28.43 4.77
N TRP A 93 14.64 -27.35 5.36
CA TRP A 93 14.98 -27.01 6.74
C TRP A 93 14.16 -27.80 7.75
N ALA A 94 14.69 -27.96 8.94
CA ALA A 94 14.04 -28.69 10.03
C ALA A 94 12.69 -28.10 10.46
N ASN A 95 12.46 -26.81 10.22
CA ASN A 95 11.18 -26.14 10.47
C ASN A 95 10.11 -26.43 9.41
N GLY A 96 10.47 -27.08 8.29
CA GLY A 96 9.58 -27.41 7.19
C GLY A 96 9.63 -26.45 6.00
N ASP A 97 10.44 -25.40 6.03
CA ASP A 97 10.67 -24.57 4.84
C ASP A 97 11.40 -25.39 3.77
N ILE A 98 11.13 -25.11 2.50
CA ILE A 98 11.73 -25.82 1.37
C ILE A 98 12.26 -24.79 0.36
N TYR A 99 13.52 -24.94 -0.01
CA TYR A 99 14.13 -24.26 -1.14
C TYR A 99 14.34 -25.26 -2.28
N GLU A 100 13.84 -24.96 -3.46
CA GLU A 100 14.10 -25.70 -4.68
C GLU A 100 14.72 -24.75 -5.71
N GLY A 101 16.00 -24.93 -6.04
CA GLY A 101 16.67 -23.96 -6.90
C GLY A 101 18.14 -24.28 -7.18
N ASP A 102 18.84 -23.23 -7.60
CA ASP A 102 20.26 -23.30 -7.94
C ASP A 102 21.14 -23.06 -6.72
N PHE A 103 22.24 -23.77 -6.69
CA PHE A 103 23.33 -23.62 -5.72
C PHE A 103 24.64 -23.41 -6.47
N LYS A 104 25.51 -22.57 -5.91
CA LYS A 104 26.86 -22.36 -6.40
C LYS A 104 27.84 -22.34 -5.23
N ASN A 105 28.80 -23.26 -5.21
CA ASN A 105 29.79 -23.38 -4.14
C ASN A 105 29.16 -23.38 -2.73
N GLY A 106 28.06 -24.11 -2.52
CA GLY A 106 27.37 -24.22 -1.23
C GLY A 106 26.38 -23.11 -0.93
N ILE A 107 26.28 -22.10 -1.79
CA ILE A 107 25.42 -20.92 -1.56
C ILE A 107 24.19 -20.99 -2.48
N MET A 108 23.01 -20.65 -1.96
CA MET A 108 21.81 -20.47 -2.76
C MET A 108 21.99 -19.27 -3.69
N GLU A 109 21.88 -19.51 -4.99
CA GLU A 109 22.18 -18.52 -6.04
C GLU A 109 21.32 -18.81 -7.27
N GLY A 110 20.97 -17.78 -8.07
CA GLY A 110 20.23 -17.99 -9.31
C GLY A 110 18.73 -17.96 -9.13
N ARG A 111 17.98 -18.89 -9.72
CA ARG A 111 16.52 -18.98 -9.63
C ARG A 111 16.06 -20.06 -8.68
N ALA A 112 15.02 -19.74 -7.92
CA ALA A 112 14.45 -20.68 -6.97
C ALA A 112 12.94 -20.53 -6.79
N CYS A 113 12.33 -21.62 -6.30
CA CYS A 113 11.05 -21.63 -5.62
C CYS A 113 11.29 -21.91 -4.14
N ILE A 114 10.74 -21.10 -3.26
CA ILE A 114 10.82 -21.25 -1.81
C ILE A 114 9.42 -21.38 -1.25
N THR A 115 9.15 -22.51 -0.60
CA THR A 115 7.88 -22.74 0.10
C THR A 115 8.15 -22.67 1.60
N PHE A 116 7.48 -21.74 2.26
CA PHE A 116 7.57 -21.55 3.70
C PHE A 116 6.52 -22.38 4.45
N VAL A 117 6.85 -22.80 5.65
CA VAL A 117 5.96 -23.62 6.50
C VAL A 117 4.61 -22.94 6.79
N ASN A 118 4.56 -21.62 6.80
CA ASN A 118 3.33 -20.85 6.94
C ASN A 118 2.44 -20.86 5.69
N GLY A 119 2.91 -21.47 4.59
CA GLY A 119 2.24 -21.59 3.31
C GLY A 119 2.50 -20.46 2.34
N ASP A 120 3.37 -19.51 2.67
CA ASP A 120 3.84 -18.48 1.72
C ASP A 120 4.75 -19.13 0.67
N VAL A 121 4.80 -18.55 -0.53
CA VAL A 121 5.62 -19.03 -1.65
C VAL A 121 6.36 -17.87 -2.29
N TYR A 122 7.65 -18.05 -2.55
CA TYR A 122 8.46 -17.15 -3.36
C TYR A 122 8.96 -17.87 -4.61
N GLU A 123 8.83 -17.25 -5.76
CA GLU A 123 9.42 -17.70 -7.02
C GLU A 123 10.23 -16.56 -7.64
N GLY A 124 11.55 -16.70 -7.76
CA GLY A 124 12.34 -15.57 -8.28
C GLY A 124 13.85 -15.76 -8.19
N GLY A 125 14.54 -14.63 -8.30
CA GLY A 125 15.98 -14.55 -8.16
C GLY A 125 16.42 -14.69 -6.70
N VAL A 126 17.52 -15.39 -6.48
CA VAL A 126 18.19 -15.55 -5.19
C VAL A 126 19.66 -15.24 -5.36
N LYS A 127 20.21 -14.44 -4.46
CA LYS A 127 21.64 -14.09 -4.42
C LYS A 127 22.16 -14.13 -2.99
N ASN A 128 23.25 -14.84 -2.78
CA ASN A 128 23.83 -15.04 -1.45
C ASN A 128 22.80 -15.51 -0.40
N GLY A 129 21.89 -16.41 -0.79
CA GLY A 129 20.85 -16.93 0.09
C GLY A 129 19.75 -15.93 0.46
N LYS A 130 19.56 -14.86 -0.31
CA LYS A 130 18.49 -13.88 -0.12
C LYS A 130 17.69 -13.68 -1.40
N LYS A 131 16.42 -13.34 -1.29
CA LYS A 131 15.62 -12.89 -2.44
C LYS A 131 16.27 -11.65 -3.05
N ASP A 132 16.59 -11.71 -4.35
CA ASP A 132 17.30 -10.64 -5.06
C ASP A 132 16.98 -10.71 -6.56
N GLY A 133 16.65 -9.57 -7.18
CA GLY A 133 16.18 -9.50 -8.55
C GLY A 133 14.67 -9.63 -8.68
N ALA A 134 14.19 -9.97 -9.89
CA ALA A 134 12.76 -10.12 -10.16
C ALA A 134 12.18 -11.39 -9.51
N GLY A 135 11.00 -11.28 -8.91
CA GLY A 135 10.33 -12.39 -8.27
C GLY A 135 8.86 -12.13 -7.96
N VAL A 136 8.16 -13.21 -7.62
CA VAL A 136 6.77 -13.21 -7.18
C VAL A 136 6.72 -13.80 -5.77
N TYR A 137 6.10 -13.08 -4.86
CA TYR A 137 5.83 -13.54 -3.50
C TYR A 137 4.32 -13.66 -3.29
N LYS A 138 3.86 -14.82 -2.84
CA LYS A 138 2.46 -15.10 -2.51
C LYS A 138 2.35 -15.29 -1.01
N SER A 139 1.63 -14.41 -0.32
CA SER A 139 1.36 -14.56 1.11
C SER A 139 0.03 -15.25 1.33
N LYS A 140 0.05 -16.41 1.98
CA LYS A 140 -1.16 -17.14 2.35
C LYS A 140 -1.94 -16.42 3.46
N LYS A 141 -1.22 -15.86 4.44
CA LYS A 141 -1.84 -15.15 5.57
C LYS A 141 -2.60 -13.91 5.14
N MET A 142 -2.02 -13.15 4.20
CA MET A 142 -2.58 -11.87 3.74
C MET A 142 -3.45 -12.04 2.48
N ASP A 143 -3.52 -13.26 1.95
CA ASP A 143 -4.16 -13.56 0.65
C ASP A 143 -3.74 -12.54 -0.42
N SER A 144 -2.42 -12.35 -0.55
CA SER A 144 -1.87 -11.29 -1.39
C SER A 144 -0.70 -11.78 -2.23
N ILE A 145 -0.49 -11.10 -3.34
CA ILE A 145 0.60 -11.37 -4.29
C ILE A 145 1.39 -10.08 -4.49
N TYR A 146 2.71 -10.18 -4.36
CA TYR A 146 3.64 -9.17 -4.83
C TYR A 146 4.40 -9.69 -6.05
N ASN A 147 4.45 -8.92 -7.12
CA ASN A 147 5.23 -9.18 -8.32
C ASN A 147 6.12 -7.97 -8.61
N GLY A 148 7.42 -8.11 -8.47
CA GLY A 148 8.32 -6.97 -8.61
C GLY A 148 9.76 -7.32 -8.29
N MET A 149 10.54 -6.30 -7.99
CA MET A 149 11.96 -6.42 -7.68
C MET A 149 12.19 -6.64 -6.18
N PHE A 150 13.19 -7.46 -5.87
CA PHE A 150 13.69 -7.71 -4.53
C PHE A 150 15.16 -7.29 -4.44
N SER A 151 15.57 -6.83 -3.27
CA SER A 151 16.96 -6.65 -2.90
C SER A 151 17.14 -7.00 -1.43
N ASN A 152 18.05 -7.97 -1.15
CA ASN A 152 18.34 -8.44 0.21
C ASN A 152 17.07 -8.84 1.02
N ASP A 153 16.16 -9.61 0.42
CA ASP A 153 14.87 -10.08 0.92
C ASP A 153 13.73 -9.04 0.92
N GLU A 154 13.97 -7.78 0.63
CA GLU A 154 12.98 -6.70 0.67
C GLU A 154 12.49 -6.31 -0.73
N CYS A 155 11.20 -5.97 -0.85
CA CYS A 155 10.65 -5.37 -2.06
C CYS A 155 11.30 -4.02 -2.33
N THR A 156 11.66 -3.77 -3.60
CA THR A 156 12.30 -2.52 -4.03
C THR A 156 11.95 -2.17 -5.47
N GLY A 157 12.19 -0.91 -5.89
CA GLY A 157 11.91 -0.48 -7.26
C GLY A 157 10.45 -0.63 -7.66
N CYS A 158 10.19 -0.86 -8.94
CA CYS A 158 8.83 -1.03 -9.44
C CYS A 158 8.27 -2.41 -9.08
N GLY A 159 7.00 -2.43 -8.69
CA GLY A 159 6.29 -3.67 -8.39
C GLY A 159 4.79 -3.49 -8.31
N VAL A 160 4.09 -4.61 -8.38
CA VAL A 160 2.64 -4.69 -8.22
C VAL A 160 2.35 -5.54 -7.00
N TRP A 161 1.58 -5.00 -6.08
CA TRP A 161 1.02 -5.74 -4.95
C TRP A 161 -0.50 -5.76 -5.05
N GLU A 162 -1.11 -6.90 -4.79
CA GLU A 162 -2.55 -7.10 -4.93
C GLU A 162 -3.08 -8.07 -3.88
N ASN A 163 -4.26 -7.78 -3.36
CA ASN A 163 -5.07 -8.68 -2.56
C ASN A 163 -6.55 -8.63 -3.00
N GLU A 164 -7.46 -9.24 -2.22
CA GLU A 164 -8.89 -9.24 -2.54
C GLU A 164 -9.54 -7.84 -2.55
N LYS A 165 -8.94 -6.83 -1.92
CA LYS A 165 -9.53 -5.49 -1.73
C LYS A 165 -8.94 -4.44 -2.64
N LEU A 166 -7.63 -4.52 -2.90
CA LEU A 166 -6.96 -3.48 -3.68
C LEU A 166 -5.73 -4.02 -4.42
N ARG A 167 -5.38 -3.34 -5.51
CA ARG A 167 -4.12 -3.47 -6.25
C ARG A 167 -3.34 -2.17 -6.14
N TYR A 168 -2.07 -2.27 -5.79
CA TYR A 168 -1.10 -1.17 -5.87
C TYR A 168 -0.10 -1.44 -7.00
N ASP A 169 0.17 -0.45 -7.83
CA ASP A 169 1.17 -0.48 -8.89
C ASP A 169 2.05 0.76 -8.74
N GLY A 170 3.31 0.58 -8.40
CA GLY A 170 4.18 1.71 -8.08
C GLY A 170 5.54 1.32 -7.52
N TYR A 171 6.18 2.30 -6.88
CA TYR A 171 7.51 2.16 -6.33
C TYR A 171 7.50 1.63 -4.90
N PHE A 172 8.49 0.79 -4.61
CA PHE A 172 8.77 0.22 -3.28
C PHE A 172 10.19 0.56 -2.84
N LYS A 173 10.37 0.74 -1.54
CA LYS A 173 11.66 0.92 -0.89
C LYS A 173 11.61 0.27 0.48
N ASN A 174 12.60 -0.58 0.78
CA ASN A 174 12.68 -1.30 2.05
C ASN A 174 11.37 -2.02 2.43
N GLY A 175 10.76 -2.72 1.46
CA GLY A 175 9.51 -3.44 1.64
C GLY A 175 8.24 -2.60 1.71
N LYS A 176 8.31 -1.27 1.64
CA LYS A 176 7.17 -0.36 1.74
C LYS A 176 6.91 0.38 0.44
N ARG A 177 5.67 0.82 0.22
CA ARG A 177 5.33 1.74 -0.86
C ARG A 177 6.04 3.07 -0.62
N ASP A 178 6.81 3.55 -1.59
CA ASP A 178 7.61 4.77 -1.45
C ASP A 178 7.91 5.35 -2.84
N GLY A 179 7.44 6.55 -3.13
CA GLY A 179 7.48 7.19 -4.43
C GLY A 179 6.11 7.23 -5.11
N GLU A 180 6.09 7.36 -6.43
CA GLU A 180 4.86 7.41 -7.22
C GLU A 180 4.17 6.05 -7.27
N GLY A 181 2.83 6.06 -7.21
CA GLY A 181 2.06 4.85 -7.33
C GLY A 181 0.57 5.07 -7.57
N VAL A 182 -0.09 4.00 -7.94
CA VAL A 182 -1.52 3.92 -8.22
C VAL A 182 -2.13 2.83 -7.35
N GLU A 183 -3.12 3.17 -6.54
CA GLU A 183 -4.01 2.21 -5.88
C GLU A 183 -5.31 2.11 -6.67
N ILE A 184 -5.72 0.89 -6.98
CA ILE A 184 -7.01 0.56 -7.58
C ILE A 184 -7.75 -0.28 -6.55
N PHE A 185 -8.90 0.21 -6.10
CA PHE A 185 -9.71 -0.45 -5.08
C PHE A 185 -10.80 -1.30 -5.76
N TYR A 186 -11.16 -2.41 -5.12
CA TYR A 186 -12.27 -3.26 -5.53
C TYR A 186 -13.50 -2.94 -4.66
N PRO A 187 -14.35 -1.98 -5.09
CA PRO A 187 -15.37 -1.35 -4.23
C PRO A 187 -16.40 -2.33 -3.68
N GLU A 188 -16.65 -3.45 -4.37
CA GLU A 188 -17.55 -4.53 -3.94
C GLU A 188 -17.04 -5.30 -2.70
N LYS A 189 -15.76 -5.15 -2.37
CA LYS A 189 -15.13 -5.79 -1.20
C LYS A 189 -15.17 -4.92 0.06
N TYR A 190 -15.68 -3.70 -0.06
CA TYR A 190 -15.79 -2.77 1.06
C TYR A 190 -17.23 -2.66 1.54
N ASN A 191 -17.44 -2.82 2.84
CA ASN A 191 -18.77 -2.59 3.46
C ASN A 191 -18.95 -1.09 3.79
N MET A 192 -18.90 -0.26 2.75
CA MET A 192 -18.97 1.20 2.86
C MET A 192 -20.01 1.74 1.88
N LYS A 193 -20.72 2.79 2.28
CA LYS A 193 -21.70 3.48 1.41
C LYS A 193 -21.04 4.06 0.16
N ASN A 194 -19.83 4.58 0.30
CA ASN A 194 -19.07 5.23 -0.77
C ASN A 194 -17.60 4.78 -0.74
N PRO A 195 -17.31 3.56 -1.21
CA PRO A 195 -15.94 3.05 -1.23
C PRO A 195 -15.05 3.83 -2.21
N PRO A 196 -13.72 3.88 -1.96
CA PRO A 196 -12.78 4.43 -2.92
C PRO A 196 -12.75 3.60 -4.20
N LEU A 197 -12.39 4.24 -5.31
CA LEU A 197 -12.12 3.58 -6.59
C LEU A 197 -10.64 3.58 -6.93
N LYS A 198 -9.99 4.74 -6.73
CA LYS A 198 -8.62 4.94 -7.18
C LYS A 198 -7.93 6.02 -6.38
N PHE A 199 -6.63 5.82 -6.15
CA PHE A 199 -5.71 6.87 -5.76
C PHE A 199 -4.52 6.88 -6.71
N VAL A 200 -4.07 8.06 -7.13
CA VAL A 200 -2.85 8.27 -7.90
C VAL A 200 -2.05 9.35 -7.20
N GLY A 201 -0.82 9.08 -6.83
CA GLY A 201 -0.01 10.08 -6.14
C GLY A 201 1.22 9.51 -5.45
N HIS A 202 1.77 10.31 -4.56
CA HIS A 202 2.97 10.00 -3.81
C HIS A 202 2.69 9.17 -2.57
N PHE A 203 3.63 8.26 -2.29
CA PHE A 203 3.70 7.43 -1.09
C PHE A 203 5.04 7.64 -0.38
N LYS A 204 5.02 7.53 0.93
CA LYS A 204 6.22 7.56 1.77
C LYS A 204 6.03 6.60 2.94
N GLU A 205 7.00 5.71 3.16
CA GLU A 205 6.98 4.73 4.25
C GLU A 205 5.67 3.92 4.35
N GLY A 206 5.01 3.65 3.20
CA GLY A 206 3.78 2.89 3.09
C GLY A 206 2.49 3.72 3.06
N GLU A 207 2.53 5.00 3.43
CA GLU A 207 1.37 5.89 3.51
C GLU A 207 1.30 6.84 2.31
N ARG A 208 0.10 7.32 1.97
CA ARG A 208 -0.07 8.43 1.01
C ARG A 208 0.52 9.69 1.63
N ASP A 209 1.52 10.29 0.99
CA ASP A 209 2.23 11.46 1.51
C ASP A 209 2.76 12.30 0.34
N GLY A 210 2.32 13.55 0.23
CA GLY A 210 2.55 14.44 -0.90
C GLY A 210 1.31 14.65 -1.76
N LEU A 211 1.49 15.06 -3.00
CA LEU A 211 0.38 15.32 -3.92
C LEU A 211 -0.27 14.03 -4.41
N GLY A 212 -1.60 14.07 -4.53
CA GLY A 212 -2.34 12.93 -5.06
C GLY A 212 -3.80 13.24 -5.35
N VAL A 213 -4.40 12.34 -6.13
CA VAL A 213 -5.80 12.38 -6.52
C VAL A 213 -6.50 11.12 -6.03
N LYS A 214 -7.54 11.28 -5.20
CA LYS A 214 -8.39 10.18 -4.71
C LYS A 214 -9.79 10.29 -5.29
N GLU A 215 -10.30 9.21 -5.87
CA GLU A 215 -11.62 9.11 -6.47
C GLU A 215 -12.45 8.04 -5.76
N PHE A 216 -13.76 8.29 -5.61
CA PHE A 216 -14.73 7.43 -4.94
C PHE A 216 -15.86 7.00 -5.88
N LYS A 217 -16.56 5.92 -5.52
CA LYS A 217 -17.62 5.30 -6.33
C LYS A 217 -18.76 6.27 -6.71
N ASN A 218 -19.13 7.20 -5.83
CA ASN A 218 -20.14 8.21 -6.11
C ASN A 218 -19.63 9.40 -6.93
N GLY A 219 -18.38 9.34 -7.44
CA GLY A 219 -17.74 10.42 -8.19
C GLY A 219 -17.14 11.53 -7.32
N LEU A 220 -17.15 11.42 -5.99
CA LEU A 220 -16.38 12.30 -5.12
C LEU A 220 -14.90 12.20 -5.49
N LYS A 221 -14.25 13.36 -5.66
CA LYS A 221 -12.83 13.43 -6.04
C LYS A 221 -12.11 14.47 -5.20
N TYR A 222 -11.00 14.06 -4.62
CA TYR A 222 -10.06 14.98 -3.98
C TYR A 222 -8.77 15.05 -4.82
N ASP A 223 -8.28 16.25 -5.02
CA ASP A 223 -7.02 16.57 -5.69
C ASP A 223 -6.24 17.53 -4.81
N GLY A 224 -5.15 17.10 -4.23
CA GLY A 224 -4.40 17.91 -3.28
C GLY A 224 -3.35 17.15 -2.48
N ASN A 225 -2.89 17.77 -1.40
CA ASN A 225 -1.83 17.25 -0.58
C ASN A 225 -2.32 16.27 0.48
N PHE A 226 -1.52 15.23 0.73
CA PHE A 226 -1.70 14.23 1.78
C PHE A 226 -0.50 14.25 2.73
N VAL A 227 -0.74 13.99 3.99
CA VAL A 227 0.29 13.74 5.01
C VAL A 227 -0.16 12.54 5.83
N LYS A 228 0.62 11.47 5.83
CA LYS A 228 0.32 10.23 6.56
C LYS A 228 -1.10 9.72 6.29
N GLY A 229 -1.45 9.62 5.01
CA GLY A 229 -2.75 9.12 4.53
C GLY A 229 -3.91 10.10 4.61
N LYS A 230 -3.78 11.24 5.31
CA LYS A 230 -4.83 12.25 5.52
C LYS A 230 -4.67 13.43 4.57
N ARG A 231 -5.79 14.01 4.15
CA ARG A 231 -5.78 15.27 3.39
C ARG A 231 -5.28 16.40 4.29
N GLU A 232 -4.26 17.11 3.84
CA GLU A 232 -3.58 18.16 4.59
C GLU A 232 -3.10 19.27 3.64
N GLY A 233 -3.14 20.54 4.07
CA GLY A 233 -2.74 21.68 3.24
C GLY A 233 -3.68 21.97 2.08
N GLN A 234 -3.17 22.50 0.98
CA GLN A 234 -3.99 22.91 -0.17
C GLN A 234 -4.58 21.71 -0.91
N GLY A 235 -5.88 21.83 -1.26
CA GLY A 235 -6.56 20.81 -2.04
C GLY A 235 -7.92 21.27 -2.56
N LYS A 236 -8.43 20.50 -3.50
CA LYS A 236 -9.74 20.68 -4.14
C LYS A 236 -10.57 19.42 -3.97
N LEU A 237 -11.76 19.55 -3.43
CA LEU A 237 -12.73 18.48 -3.25
C LEU A 237 -13.94 18.76 -4.13
N VAL A 238 -14.34 17.78 -4.93
CA VAL A 238 -15.45 17.88 -5.88
C VAL A 238 -16.46 16.79 -5.55
N TRP A 239 -17.72 17.16 -5.33
CA TRP A 239 -18.83 16.24 -5.09
C TRP A 239 -19.78 16.26 -6.30
N PRO A 240 -19.71 15.33 -7.22
CA PRO A 240 -20.79 15.15 -8.17
C PRO A 240 -22.02 14.59 -7.43
N LYS A 241 -23.17 15.10 -7.75
CA LYS A 241 -24.47 14.60 -7.31
C LYS A 241 -25.40 14.60 -8.49
N GLU A 242 -26.01 13.44 -8.74
CA GLU A 242 -27.11 13.37 -9.69
C GLU A 242 -28.37 13.92 -9.04
N ASP A 243 -29.06 14.82 -9.72
CA ASP A 243 -30.39 15.24 -9.34
C ASP A 243 -31.43 14.17 -9.75
N ARG A 244 -32.71 14.40 -9.37
CA ARG A 244 -33.81 13.49 -9.72
C ARG A 244 -34.08 13.42 -11.23
N ASN A 245 -33.53 14.33 -12.02
CA ASN A 245 -33.69 14.44 -13.48
C ASN A 245 -32.44 13.96 -14.24
N GLY A 246 -31.41 13.46 -13.53
CA GLY A 246 -30.14 13.02 -14.12
C GLY A 246 -29.14 14.13 -14.41
N GLU A 247 -29.41 15.37 -13.99
CA GLU A 247 -28.44 16.47 -14.08
C GLU A 247 -27.39 16.35 -12.98
N ILE A 248 -26.13 16.63 -13.33
CA ILE A 248 -25.00 16.57 -12.39
C ILE A 248 -24.91 17.90 -11.62
N ASN A 249 -25.17 17.84 -10.33
CA ASN A 249 -24.98 18.94 -9.42
C ASN A 249 -23.61 18.83 -8.74
N ILE A 250 -22.71 19.75 -9.01
CA ILE A 250 -21.35 19.74 -8.50
C ILE A 250 -21.21 20.68 -7.32
N LYS A 251 -20.72 20.16 -6.18
CA LYS A 251 -20.21 20.97 -5.07
C LYS A 251 -18.68 20.94 -5.13
N VAL A 252 -18.07 22.09 -5.03
CA VAL A 252 -16.61 22.22 -5.06
C VAL A 252 -16.17 22.98 -3.81
N PHE A 253 -15.18 22.43 -3.10
CA PHE A 253 -14.41 23.15 -2.11
C PHE A 253 -12.96 23.24 -2.57
N SER A 254 -12.38 24.44 -2.56
CA SER A 254 -10.96 24.67 -2.80
C SER A 254 -10.41 25.48 -1.63
N GLY A 255 -9.38 24.98 -0.97
CA GLY A 255 -8.82 25.64 0.22
C GLY A 255 -7.92 24.72 1.02
N ASN A 256 -7.63 25.12 2.26
CA ASN A 256 -6.80 24.33 3.15
C ASN A 256 -7.59 23.20 3.84
N PHE A 257 -6.96 22.05 3.93
CA PHE A 257 -7.40 20.89 4.70
C PHE A 257 -6.50 20.68 5.92
N LYS A 258 -7.07 20.13 6.98
CA LYS A 258 -6.36 19.68 8.17
C LYS A 258 -7.05 18.42 8.72
N ASN A 259 -6.30 17.33 8.84
CA ASN A 259 -6.84 16.04 9.29
C ASN A 259 -8.15 15.68 8.56
N ASP A 260 -8.12 15.65 7.22
CA ASP A 260 -9.25 15.31 6.32
C ASP A 260 -10.42 16.30 6.28
N LYS A 261 -10.39 17.37 7.05
CA LYS A 261 -11.47 18.36 7.12
C LYS A 261 -11.04 19.68 6.50
N PRO A 262 -11.96 20.42 5.84
CA PRO A 262 -11.73 21.83 5.53
C PRO A 262 -11.32 22.58 6.80
N ALA A 263 -10.17 23.27 6.75
CA ALA A 263 -9.59 23.96 7.90
C ALA A 263 -9.79 25.46 7.85
N GLU A 264 -9.02 26.16 8.65
CA GLU A 264 -8.94 27.63 8.63
C GLU A 264 -8.27 28.11 7.34
N GLY A 265 -8.69 29.27 6.84
CA GLY A 265 -8.13 29.89 5.64
C GLY A 265 -9.20 30.33 4.67
N LYS A 266 -8.80 30.52 3.41
CA LYS A 266 -9.71 30.90 2.34
C LYS A 266 -10.07 29.70 1.50
N GLY A 267 -11.33 29.61 1.09
CA GLY A 267 -11.80 28.58 0.19
C GLY A 267 -13.07 28.98 -0.53
N SER A 268 -13.42 28.21 -1.57
CA SER A 268 -14.63 28.42 -2.35
C SER A 268 -15.50 27.17 -2.31
N LEU A 269 -16.79 27.34 -2.08
CA LEU A 269 -17.81 26.30 -2.21
C LEU A 269 -18.77 26.67 -3.32
N ILE A 270 -19.10 25.70 -4.15
CA ILE A 270 -20.16 25.82 -5.15
C ILE A 270 -21.16 24.70 -4.86
N TRP A 271 -22.44 25.06 -4.72
CA TRP A 271 -23.53 24.10 -4.50
C TRP A 271 -24.32 23.90 -5.78
N GLY A 272 -24.93 22.75 -5.92
CA GLY A 272 -25.91 22.52 -6.97
C GLY A 272 -27.24 23.24 -6.73
N PRO A 273 -28.12 23.35 -7.75
CA PRO A 273 -29.38 24.06 -7.73
C PRO A 273 -30.40 23.51 -6.71
N GLU A 274 -30.23 22.31 -6.20
CA GLU A 274 -31.10 21.70 -5.16
C GLU A 274 -30.99 22.36 -3.78
N THR A 275 -30.00 23.21 -3.55
CA THR A 275 -29.81 23.89 -2.27
C THR A 275 -30.24 25.32 -2.36
N ASN A 276 -30.50 25.98 -1.21
CA ASN A 276 -30.75 27.41 -1.19
C ASN A 276 -29.51 28.25 -1.53
N TYR A 277 -28.34 27.64 -1.58
CA TYR A 277 -27.05 28.31 -1.79
C TYR A 277 -26.51 28.01 -3.19
N ASN A 278 -25.90 29.01 -3.84
CA ASN A 278 -25.20 28.90 -5.11
C ASN A 278 -23.68 28.78 -4.90
N SER A 279 -23.10 29.80 -4.24
CA SER A 279 -21.63 29.78 -4.01
C SER A 279 -21.28 30.58 -2.76
N TYR A 280 -20.17 30.18 -2.14
CA TYR A 280 -19.49 30.97 -1.11
C TYR A 280 -18.01 31.07 -1.49
N ASP A 281 -17.45 32.26 -1.37
CA ASP A 281 -16.01 32.51 -1.50
C ASP A 281 -15.58 33.38 -0.32
N GLY A 282 -14.70 32.85 0.53
CA GLY A 282 -14.34 33.54 1.74
C GLY A 282 -13.50 32.71 2.71
N GLU A 283 -13.44 33.24 3.93
CA GLU A 283 -12.67 32.65 5.02
C GLU A 283 -13.51 31.60 5.75
N PHE A 284 -12.79 30.53 6.19
CA PHE A 284 -13.33 29.43 6.97
C PHE A 284 -12.59 29.32 8.30
N LYS A 285 -13.30 28.86 9.31
CA LYS A 285 -12.76 28.45 10.60
C LYS A 285 -13.53 27.23 11.11
N ASN A 286 -12.82 26.15 11.42
CA ASN A 286 -13.42 24.88 11.88
C ASN A 286 -14.56 24.38 10.97
N GLY A 287 -14.38 24.51 9.63
CA GLY A 287 -15.36 24.07 8.63
C GLY A 287 -16.60 24.95 8.49
N LYS A 288 -16.65 26.12 9.14
CA LYS A 288 -17.73 27.10 9.03
C LYS A 288 -17.27 28.38 8.33
N PHE A 289 -18.21 29.12 7.71
CA PHE A 289 -17.92 30.45 7.19
C PHE A 289 -17.49 31.35 8.34
N ASN A 290 -16.39 32.05 8.17
CA ASN A 290 -15.84 32.94 9.18
C ASN A 290 -15.05 34.06 8.51
N GLY A 291 -14.88 35.21 9.20
CA GLY A 291 -14.18 36.35 8.62
C GLY A 291 -14.90 36.94 7.39
N LYS A 292 -14.11 37.39 6.41
CA LYS A 292 -14.68 38.02 5.19
C LYS A 292 -15.10 36.96 4.17
N GLY A 293 -16.29 37.12 3.58
CA GLY A 293 -16.78 36.23 2.54
C GLY A 293 -17.93 36.79 1.73
N LYS A 294 -18.14 36.19 0.57
CA LYS A 294 -19.25 36.49 -0.33
C LYS A 294 -20.09 35.22 -0.51
N LEU A 295 -21.35 35.30 -0.10
CA LEU A 295 -22.35 34.24 -0.25
C LEU A 295 -23.37 34.63 -1.31
N LYS A 296 -23.62 33.72 -2.26
CA LYS A 296 -24.71 33.87 -3.23
C LYS A 296 -25.72 32.75 -3.01
N LYS A 297 -27.01 33.09 -3.06
CA LYS A 297 -28.12 32.13 -3.01
C LYS A 297 -28.76 31.94 -4.37
N ASN A 298 -29.47 30.83 -4.55
CA ASN A 298 -30.14 30.49 -5.79
C ASN A 298 -31.37 31.40 -6.07
N ASP A 299 -31.95 32.01 -5.04
CA ASP A 299 -33.02 33.03 -5.17
C ASP A 299 -32.50 34.41 -5.64
N GLY A 300 -31.17 34.54 -5.82
CA GLY A 300 -30.51 35.78 -6.22
C GLY A 300 -30.13 36.69 -5.08
N GLU A 301 -30.33 36.28 -3.82
CA GLU A 301 -29.77 37.01 -2.67
C GLU A 301 -28.23 36.88 -2.68
N GLU A 302 -27.53 37.99 -2.52
CA GLU A 302 -26.08 38.03 -2.35
C GLU A 302 -25.73 38.78 -1.06
N TYR A 303 -24.85 38.18 -0.23
CA TYR A 303 -24.24 38.83 0.91
C TYR A 303 -22.72 38.91 0.71
N ASP A 304 -22.18 40.13 0.90
CA ASP A 304 -20.74 40.40 0.85
C ASP A 304 -20.35 41.12 2.13
N GLY A 305 -19.68 40.39 3.04
CA GLY A 305 -19.43 40.93 4.40
C GLY A 305 -18.74 39.91 5.33
N ASN A 306 -18.86 40.17 6.62
CA ASN A 306 -18.25 39.33 7.64
C ASN A 306 -19.19 38.19 8.07
N PHE A 307 -18.59 37.08 8.44
CA PHE A 307 -19.23 35.88 8.97
C PHE A 307 -18.59 35.49 10.31
N GLU A 308 -19.36 34.93 11.22
CA GLU A 308 -18.93 34.28 12.44
C GLU A 308 -19.73 33.00 12.64
N ASP A 309 -19.05 31.86 12.73
CA ASP A 309 -19.67 30.55 12.90
C ASP A 309 -20.76 30.19 11.88
N GLY A 310 -20.62 30.64 10.62
CA GLY A 310 -21.57 30.40 9.53
C GLY A 310 -22.70 31.40 9.44
N ILE A 311 -22.72 32.48 10.26
CA ILE A 311 -23.77 33.48 10.37
C ILE A 311 -23.26 34.82 9.86
N TYR A 312 -24.11 35.63 9.20
CA TYR A 312 -23.78 37.01 8.87
C TYR A 312 -23.45 37.79 10.16
N HIS A 313 -22.30 38.43 10.19
CA HIS A 313 -21.79 39.15 11.36
C HIS A 313 -21.23 40.52 10.98
N GLY A 314 -21.41 41.51 11.86
CA GLY A 314 -20.82 42.84 11.67
C GLY A 314 -21.28 43.55 10.39
N PHE A 315 -20.33 44.11 9.63
CA PHE A 315 -20.61 44.90 8.43
C PHE A 315 -20.66 44.04 7.17
N GLY A 316 -21.68 44.26 6.32
CA GLY A 316 -21.82 43.63 5.04
C GLY A 316 -22.86 44.26 4.16
N LYS A 317 -22.81 43.98 2.87
CA LYS A 317 -23.79 44.40 1.86
C LYS A 317 -24.69 43.20 1.54
N LEU A 318 -26.00 43.36 1.79
CA LEU A 318 -27.02 42.39 1.41
C LEU A 318 -27.80 42.93 0.20
N LYS A 319 -27.77 42.21 -0.92
CA LYS A 319 -28.57 42.46 -2.11
C LYS A 319 -29.69 41.42 -2.16
N LYS A 320 -30.95 41.88 -2.21
CA LYS A 320 -32.12 41.02 -2.43
C LYS A 320 -32.71 41.24 -3.82
N LYS A 321 -33.31 40.21 -4.40
CA LYS A 321 -33.91 40.23 -5.74
C LYS A 321 -35.26 40.93 -5.80
N MET A 322 -35.74 41.54 -4.72
CA MET A 322 -36.96 42.36 -4.76
C MET A 322 -36.62 43.80 -5.19
N GLU A 323 -36.99 44.10 -6.42
CA GLU A 323 -37.10 45.46 -6.98
C GLU A 323 -35.87 46.37 -6.80
N ASN A 324 -34.83 46.15 -7.60
CA ASN A 324 -33.74 47.12 -7.89
C ASN A 324 -33.13 47.96 -6.73
N TYR A 325 -33.27 47.56 -5.49
CA TYR A 325 -32.71 48.28 -4.34
C TYR A 325 -31.58 47.50 -3.67
N ILE A 326 -30.43 48.15 -3.53
CA ILE A 326 -29.31 47.66 -2.72
C ILE A 326 -29.49 48.22 -1.31
N THR A 327 -29.81 47.36 -0.35
CA THR A 327 -29.87 47.74 1.05
C THR A 327 -28.56 47.39 1.73
N VAL A 328 -27.83 48.38 2.23
CA VAL A 328 -26.66 48.18 3.09
C VAL A 328 -27.16 48.01 4.51
N ILE A 329 -27.08 46.82 5.07
CA ILE A 329 -27.49 46.55 6.44
C ILE A 329 -26.23 46.35 7.29
N SER A 330 -26.09 47.21 8.32
CA SER A 330 -25.15 46.95 9.42
C SER A 330 -25.80 45.96 10.39
N ILE A 331 -25.36 44.70 10.36
CA ILE A 331 -25.99 43.67 11.21
C ILE A 331 -25.21 43.58 12.53
N LYS A 332 -25.71 44.25 13.54
CA LYS A 332 -25.33 44.01 14.94
C LYS A 332 -26.16 42.87 15.53
N LYS A 333 -25.92 41.64 15.18
CA LYS A 333 -26.55 40.41 15.72
C LYS A 333 -27.76 39.82 14.97
N TYR A 334 -27.66 38.53 14.66
CA TYR A 334 -28.68 37.52 14.33
C TYR A 334 -29.39 37.58 12.97
N MET A 335 -28.95 36.74 12.05
CA MET A 335 -29.86 35.86 11.30
C MET A 335 -29.18 34.51 11.04
N MET A 336 -29.76 33.43 11.57
CA MET A 336 -29.27 32.09 11.39
C MET A 336 -29.47 31.61 9.94
N ALA A 337 -28.41 31.36 9.20
CA ALA A 337 -28.44 30.43 8.09
C ALA A 337 -28.14 29.02 8.66
N LYS A 338 -29.16 28.21 8.93
CA LYS A 338 -28.99 26.81 9.20
C LYS A 338 -28.46 26.18 7.91
N VAL A 339 -27.21 25.70 7.93
CA VAL A 339 -26.67 24.78 6.95
C VAL A 339 -27.04 23.39 7.45
N ASN A 340 -28.05 22.75 6.84
CA ASN A 340 -28.33 21.34 6.98
C ASN A 340 -27.44 20.55 6.04
#